data_379ed0f61bde9baf4b45adc073fa2156
#
_entry.id   379ed0f61bde9baf4b45adc073fa2156
#
_cell.length_a   1.000
_cell.length_b   1.000
_cell.length_c   1.000
_cell.angle_alpha   90.00
_cell.angle_beta   90.00
_cell.angle_gamma   90.00
#
_symmetry.space_group_name_H-M   'P 1'
#
loop_
_entity.id
_entity.type
_entity.pdbx_description
1 polymer ?
#
loop_
_entity_poly.entity_id
_entity_poly.type
_entity_poly.pdbx_seq_one_letter_code
_entity_poly.pdbx_strand_id
1 'polypeptide(L)'
;MRRPNSKAALALLLLFSTACDFYYYRLPSPDELWHVIPWFDHMIHARYIRPYETQNVPRYTPEGTVPVSGGEPDWSSEWVTGKTTTANALRNPLNRAHPPGPSVPVIPREFEAAGDTLYRNFCGVCHGTTGNADGSVSRQMGAPSLLTPRARAYSDGYVYSIIRYGRGVMPRYGDKVVVPAERWAIVSHVRKIQAQGPVSPGDASPIPPGPSATGSTGAVAR
;
A
#
# COMPACT_ATOMS: atom_id res chain seq x y z
N MET A 1 40.32 51.70 30.42
CA MET A 1 39.57 50.60 29.73
C MET A 1 39.55 50.91 28.24
N ARG A 2 40.29 50.11 27.40
CA ARG A 2 40.27 50.28 25.91
C ARG A 2 38.94 49.74 25.36
N ARG A 3 38.17 50.57 24.67
CA ARG A 3 36.98 50.14 23.98
C ARG A 3 37.36 49.11 22.88
N PRO A 4 36.76 47.96 22.84
CA PRO A 4 37.04 47.00 21.78
C PRO A 4 36.75 47.62 20.42
N ASN A 5 37.66 47.45 19.46
CA ASN A 5 37.53 47.94 18.11
C ASN A 5 36.30 47.30 17.48
N SER A 6 35.33 48.13 17.07
CA SER A 6 34.05 47.61 16.51
C SER A 6 34.25 46.68 15.32
N LYS A 7 35.32 46.88 14.54
CA LYS A 7 35.72 46.01 13.44
C LYS A 7 36.22 44.62 13.92
N ALA A 8 36.92 44.60 15.06
CA ALA A 8 37.36 43.32 15.63
C ALA A 8 36.19 42.54 16.23
N ALA A 9 35.24 43.23 16.85
CA ALA A 9 34.03 42.60 17.36
C ALA A 9 33.14 42.06 16.22
N LEU A 10 33.02 42.76 15.11
CA LEU A 10 32.25 42.32 13.91
C LEU A 10 32.94 41.10 13.27
N ALA A 11 34.27 41.12 13.13
CA ALA A 11 35.05 40.01 12.60
C ALA A 11 34.92 38.73 13.45
N LEU A 12 34.92 38.92 14.79
CA LEU A 12 34.70 37.79 15.71
C LEU A 12 33.29 37.22 15.58
N LEU A 13 32.29 38.04 15.42
CA LEU A 13 30.90 37.62 15.27
C LEU A 13 30.67 36.87 13.96
N LEU A 14 31.32 37.28 12.87
CA LEU A 14 31.30 36.59 11.58
C LEU A 14 32.03 35.23 11.67
N LEU A 15 33.15 35.14 12.40
CA LEU A 15 33.87 33.90 12.62
C LEU A 15 33.04 32.90 13.43
N PHE A 16 32.31 33.36 14.44
CA PHE A 16 31.42 32.48 15.22
C PHE A 16 30.23 31.97 14.41
N SER A 17 29.66 32.79 13.52
CA SER A 17 28.53 32.35 12.68
C SER A 17 28.94 31.27 11.67
N THR A 18 30.12 31.38 11.06
CA THR A 18 30.65 30.35 10.15
C THR A 18 31.11 29.08 10.86
N ALA A 19 31.55 29.22 12.13
CA ALA A 19 31.97 28.05 12.94
C ALA A 19 30.79 27.13 13.28
N CYS A 20 29.60 27.69 13.52
CA CYS A 20 28.40 26.87 13.77
C CYS A 20 28.01 26.06 12.52
N ASP A 21 28.02 26.70 11.34
CA ASP A 21 27.72 26.03 10.09
C ASP A 21 28.74 24.93 9.77
N PHE A 22 30.02 25.20 9.99
CA PHE A 22 31.08 24.22 9.84
C PHE A 22 30.91 23.04 10.81
N TYR A 23 30.54 23.30 12.08
CA TYR A 23 30.33 22.29 13.10
C TYR A 23 29.15 21.35 12.74
N TYR A 24 28.04 21.91 12.29
CA TYR A 24 26.83 21.12 12.00
C TYR A 24 26.86 20.38 10.65
N TYR A 25 27.59 20.88 9.66
CA TYR A 25 27.53 20.33 8.30
C TYR A 25 28.84 19.76 7.75
N ARG A 26 29.97 20.06 8.39
CA ARG A 26 31.28 19.65 7.89
C ARG A 26 32.08 18.76 8.85
N LEU A 27 31.84 18.86 10.14
CA LEU A 27 32.49 17.96 11.09
C LEU A 27 31.69 16.67 11.20
N PRO A 28 32.34 15.51 10.98
CA PRO A 28 31.70 14.24 11.25
C PRO A 28 31.34 14.17 12.73
N SER A 29 30.17 13.62 13.05
CA SER A 29 29.76 13.39 14.43
C SER A 29 30.79 12.48 15.14
N PRO A 30 30.96 12.57 16.47
CA PRO A 30 31.83 11.63 17.19
C PRO A 30 31.46 10.17 16.89
N ASP A 31 30.19 9.88 16.67
CA ASP A 31 29.71 8.54 16.29
C ASP A 31 30.23 8.11 14.92
N GLU A 32 30.28 9.02 13.93
CA GLU A 32 30.84 8.73 12.61
C GLU A 32 32.35 8.45 12.64
N LEU A 33 33.09 9.08 13.56
CA LEU A 33 34.52 8.82 13.73
C LEU A 33 34.81 7.40 14.23
N TRP A 34 33.95 6.82 15.05
CA TRP A 34 34.07 5.45 15.48
C TRP A 34 33.90 4.44 14.35
N HIS A 35 33.13 4.78 13.32
CA HIS A 35 32.89 3.91 12.17
C HIS A 35 34.07 3.81 11.19
N VAL A 36 35.05 4.71 11.29
CA VAL A 36 36.30 4.61 10.54
C VAL A 36 37.14 3.42 10.99
N ILE A 37 36.93 2.94 12.19
CA ILE A 37 37.64 1.79 12.76
C ILE A 37 36.75 0.54 12.50
N PRO A 38 37.16 -0.41 11.64
CA PRO A 38 36.34 -1.58 11.27
C PRO A 38 35.88 -2.43 12.46
N TRP A 39 36.57 -2.34 13.57
CA TRP A 39 36.26 -3.07 14.80
C TRP A 39 35.00 -2.56 15.51
N PHE A 40 34.64 -1.28 15.30
CA PHE A 40 33.47 -0.67 15.89
C PHE A 40 32.31 -0.56 14.89
N ASP A 41 32.53 -0.99 13.65
CA ASP A 41 31.54 -0.96 12.57
C ASP A 41 30.59 -2.17 12.61
N HIS A 42 30.16 -2.55 13.82
CA HIS A 42 29.28 -3.70 14.00
C HIS A 42 27.87 -3.38 13.51
N MET A 43 27.40 -4.11 12.48
CA MET A 43 26.03 -4.12 11.98
C MET A 43 25.49 -2.79 11.40
N ILE A 44 26.33 -1.78 11.22
CA ILE A 44 25.92 -0.52 10.58
C ILE A 44 25.72 -0.71 9.09
N HIS A 45 26.63 -1.47 8.47
CA HIS A 45 26.50 -1.88 7.08
C HIS A 45 25.85 -3.26 7.01
N ALA A 46 24.54 -3.28 6.89
CA ALA A 46 23.82 -4.51 6.59
C ALA A 46 24.19 -4.99 5.18
N ARG A 47 24.39 -6.30 5.00
CA ARG A 47 24.65 -6.89 3.68
C ARG A 47 23.40 -6.89 2.77
N TYR A 48 22.24 -6.58 3.32
CA TYR A 48 21.02 -6.40 2.54
C TYR A 48 20.84 -4.93 2.19
N ILE A 49 20.27 -4.69 1.05
CA ILE A 49 19.97 -3.36 0.55
C ILE A 49 18.63 -2.92 1.15
N ARG A 50 18.63 -1.81 1.87
CA ARG A 50 17.41 -1.24 2.46
C ARG A 50 16.55 -0.61 1.36
N PRO A 51 15.21 -0.62 1.52
CA PRO A 51 14.34 0.13 0.61
C PRO A 51 14.80 1.59 0.53
N TYR A 52 14.97 2.10 -0.68
CA TYR A 52 15.41 3.47 -0.97
C TYR A 52 16.89 3.81 -0.69
N GLU A 53 17.71 2.86 -0.32
CA GLU A 53 19.14 3.10 -0.03
C GLU A 53 19.93 3.39 -1.31
N THR A 54 19.62 2.73 -2.39
CA THR A 54 20.22 3.01 -3.70
C THR A 54 19.17 3.11 -4.80
N GLN A 55 19.44 3.97 -5.80
CA GLN A 55 18.55 4.12 -6.95
C GLN A 55 18.56 2.90 -7.89
N ASN A 56 19.63 2.12 -7.86
CA ASN A 56 19.89 1.00 -8.77
C ASN A 56 19.41 -0.35 -8.22
N VAL A 57 18.77 -0.38 -7.08
CA VAL A 57 18.20 -1.63 -6.55
C VAL A 57 17.01 -2.02 -7.41
N PRO A 58 17.01 -3.22 -8.00
CA PRO A 58 15.84 -3.72 -8.69
C PRO A 58 14.67 -3.78 -7.70
N ARG A 59 13.65 -2.98 -7.91
CA ARG A 59 12.43 -2.97 -7.06
C ARG A 59 11.45 -4.06 -7.46
N TYR A 60 11.76 -4.73 -8.54
CA TYR A 60 10.96 -5.81 -9.10
C TYR A 60 11.80 -7.08 -9.11
N THR A 61 11.16 -8.19 -8.78
CA THR A 61 11.79 -9.50 -8.97
C THR A 61 12.12 -9.69 -10.46
N PRO A 62 13.27 -10.28 -10.80
CA PRO A 62 13.57 -10.61 -12.18
C PRO A 62 12.46 -11.42 -12.84
N GLU A 63 12.23 -11.19 -14.11
CA GLU A 63 11.24 -11.96 -14.87
C GLU A 63 11.54 -13.46 -14.78
N GLY A 64 10.50 -14.26 -14.58
CA GLY A 64 10.64 -15.71 -14.37
C GLY A 64 10.98 -16.14 -12.94
N THR A 65 11.16 -15.21 -12.00
CA THR A 65 11.36 -15.57 -10.60
C THR A 65 10.06 -16.09 -9.99
N VAL A 66 10.08 -17.34 -9.53
CA VAL A 66 8.96 -17.98 -8.81
C VAL A 66 9.25 -17.91 -7.31
N PRO A 67 8.42 -17.22 -6.49
CA PRO A 67 8.61 -17.20 -5.06
C PRO A 67 8.34 -18.57 -4.44
N VAL A 68 8.98 -18.86 -3.29
CA VAL A 68 8.81 -20.15 -2.57
C VAL A 68 7.35 -20.41 -2.20
N SER A 69 6.57 -19.37 -1.98
CA SER A 69 5.12 -19.44 -1.70
C SER A 69 4.25 -19.75 -2.91
N GLY A 70 4.86 -19.99 -4.09
CA GLY A 70 4.16 -20.12 -5.37
C GLY A 70 3.92 -18.77 -6.05
N GLY A 71 3.95 -18.77 -7.39
CA GLY A 71 3.64 -17.60 -8.19
C GLY A 71 2.13 -17.44 -8.34
N GLU A 72 1.62 -16.24 -8.11
CA GLU A 72 0.26 -15.91 -8.46
C GLU A 72 0.23 -15.41 -9.91
N PRO A 73 -0.62 -15.96 -10.80
CA PRO A 73 -0.73 -15.46 -12.17
C PRO A 73 -0.99 -13.97 -12.21
N ASP A 74 -0.41 -13.27 -13.19
CA ASP A 74 -0.63 -11.85 -13.40
C ASP A 74 -1.65 -11.65 -14.54
N TRP A 75 -2.74 -10.93 -14.22
CA TRP A 75 -3.76 -10.51 -15.18
C TRP A 75 -3.92 -8.99 -15.20
N SER A 76 -2.88 -8.26 -14.80
CA SER A 76 -2.89 -6.80 -14.78
C SER A 76 -3.17 -6.19 -16.16
N SER A 77 -2.67 -6.80 -17.22
CA SER A 77 -2.91 -6.35 -18.60
C SER A 77 -4.39 -6.43 -18.99
N GLU A 78 -5.09 -7.50 -18.60
CA GLU A 78 -6.54 -7.61 -18.80
C GLU A 78 -7.28 -6.59 -17.95
N TRP A 79 -6.87 -6.43 -16.70
CA TRP A 79 -7.48 -5.51 -15.76
C TRP A 79 -7.41 -4.06 -16.24
N VAL A 80 -6.23 -3.61 -16.71
CA VAL A 80 -6.02 -2.26 -17.25
C VAL A 80 -6.81 -2.01 -18.52
N THR A 81 -6.95 -3.03 -19.40
CA THR A 81 -7.75 -2.91 -20.64
C THR A 81 -9.25 -3.04 -20.42
N GLY A 82 -9.69 -3.21 -19.17
CA GLY A 82 -11.10 -3.33 -18.82
C GLY A 82 -11.68 -4.73 -19.02
N LYS A 83 -10.88 -5.71 -19.43
CA LYS A 83 -11.31 -7.11 -19.48
C LYS A 83 -11.36 -7.66 -18.06
N THR A 84 -12.50 -8.22 -17.69
CA THR A 84 -12.73 -8.76 -16.34
C THR A 84 -12.96 -10.26 -16.33
N THR A 85 -12.65 -10.91 -17.44
CA THR A 85 -12.93 -12.36 -17.63
C THR A 85 -12.17 -13.19 -16.58
N THR A 86 -10.86 -13.00 -16.49
CA THR A 86 -10.04 -13.71 -15.51
C THR A 86 -10.45 -13.35 -14.09
N ALA A 87 -10.63 -12.06 -13.79
CA ALA A 87 -11.06 -11.59 -12.48
C ALA A 87 -12.39 -12.23 -12.04
N ASN A 88 -13.38 -12.31 -12.92
CA ASN A 88 -14.68 -12.90 -12.61
C ASN A 88 -14.65 -14.45 -12.51
N ALA A 89 -13.68 -15.10 -13.15
CA ALA A 89 -13.52 -16.55 -13.10
C ALA A 89 -12.86 -17.02 -11.79
N LEU A 90 -12.11 -16.13 -11.10
CA LEU A 90 -11.43 -16.49 -9.84
C LEU A 90 -12.44 -16.88 -8.76
N ARG A 91 -12.08 -17.90 -8.00
CA ARG A 91 -12.83 -18.37 -6.83
C ARG A 91 -11.98 -18.20 -5.58
N ASN A 92 -12.63 -17.89 -4.48
CA ASN A 92 -11.95 -17.78 -3.20
C ASN A 92 -11.47 -19.18 -2.73
N PRO A 93 -10.16 -19.45 -2.71
CA PRO A 93 -9.64 -20.78 -2.34
C PRO A 93 -9.83 -21.08 -0.84
N LEU A 94 -10.08 -20.05 -0.02
CA LEU A 94 -10.33 -20.24 1.41
C LEU A 94 -11.78 -20.67 1.67
N ASN A 95 -12.68 -20.49 0.73
CA ASN A 95 -14.08 -20.84 0.89
C ASN A 95 -14.30 -22.34 0.67
N ARG A 96 -14.42 -23.10 1.76
CA ARG A 96 -14.60 -24.54 1.70
C ARG A 96 -15.96 -24.98 1.13
N ALA A 97 -16.96 -24.16 1.25
CA ALA A 97 -18.31 -24.50 0.79
C ALA A 97 -18.52 -24.26 -0.72
N HIS A 98 -17.68 -23.49 -1.37
CA HIS A 98 -17.72 -23.12 -2.79
C HIS A 98 -19.12 -22.89 -3.38
N PRO A 99 -20.06 -22.25 -2.66
CA PRO A 99 -21.35 -21.96 -3.25
C PRO A 99 -21.18 -20.97 -4.41
N PRO A 100 -21.91 -21.12 -5.50
CA PRO A 100 -21.92 -20.13 -6.54
C PRO A 100 -22.60 -18.85 -6.04
N GLY A 101 -21.99 -17.69 -6.28
CA GLY A 101 -22.56 -16.39 -5.95
C GLY A 101 -21.96 -15.71 -4.72
N PRO A 102 -22.44 -14.51 -4.37
CA PRO A 102 -21.93 -13.72 -3.25
C PRO A 102 -22.49 -14.24 -1.91
N SER A 103 -22.02 -15.36 -1.46
CA SER A 103 -22.33 -15.94 -0.15
C SER A 103 -21.21 -15.66 0.84
N VAL A 104 -21.53 -15.67 2.13
CA VAL A 104 -20.51 -15.56 3.18
C VAL A 104 -19.61 -16.79 3.13
N PRO A 105 -18.30 -16.62 2.87
CA PRO A 105 -17.39 -17.75 2.77
C PRO A 105 -17.21 -18.41 4.14
N VAL A 106 -17.19 -19.75 4.15
CA VAL A 106 -16.79 -20.51 5.33
C VAL A 106 -15.29 -20.76 5.23
N ILE A 107 -14.53 -19.94 5.97
CA ILE A 107 -13.07 -19.97 5.96
C ILE A 107 -12.50 -20.42 7.32
N PRO A 108 -11.25 -20.90 7.39
CA PRO A 108 -10.59 -21.18 8.67
C PRO A 108 -10.53 -19.95 9.57
N ARG A 109 -10.68 -20.13 10.88
CA ARG A 109 -10.74 -19.03 11.87
C ARG A 109 -9.52 -18.13 11.84
N GLU A 110 -8.35 -18.67 11.57
CA GLU A 110 -7.12 -17.92 11.43
C GLU A 110 -7.18 -16.87 10.31
N PHE A 111 -7.76 -17.24 9.16
CA PHE A 111 -7.97 -16.31 8.04
C PHE A 111 -9.12 -15.34 8.30
N GLU A 112 -10.11 -15.73 9.07
CA GLU A 112 -11.19 -14.82 9.47
C GLU A 112 -10.67 -13.68 10.35
N ALA A 113 -9.84 -14.00 11.35
CA ALA A 113 -9.20 -13.00 12.21
C ALA A 113 -8.20 -12.12 11.44
N ALA A 114 -7.42 -12.72 10.54
CA ALA A 114 -6.50 -11.99 9.67
C ALA A 114 -7.26 -11.03 8.76
N GLY A 115 -8.36 -11.48 8.15
CA GLY A 115 -9.20 -10.66 7.27
C GLY A 115 -9.81 -9.45 7.98
N ASP A 116 -10.30 -9.60 9.20
CA ASP A 116 -10.80 -8.51 10.04
C ASP A 116 -9.69 -7.49 10.34
N THR A 117 -8.54 -7.98 10.80
CA THR A 117 -7.41 -7.11 11.16
C THR A 117 -6.88 -6.34 9.95
N LEU A 118 -6.67 -7.01 8.83
CA LEU A 118 -6.17 -6.39 7.61
C LEU A 118 -7.19 -5.41 7.04
N TYR A 119 -8.48 -5.75 7.06
CA TYR A 119 -9.52 -4.83 6.63
C TYR A 119 -9.53 -3.54 7.44
N ARG A 120 -9.47 -3.63 8.78
CA ARG A 120 -9.43 -2.44 9.64
C ARG A 120 -8.21 -1.58 9.39
N ASN A 121 -7.05 -2.20 9.18
CA ASN A 121 -5.79 -1.48 8.99
C ASN A 121 -5.67 -0.80 7.63
N PHE A 122 -6.16 -1.43 6.56
CA PHE A 122 -5.94 -0.94 5.19
C PHE A 122 -7.19 -0.41 4.51
N CYS A 123 -8.36 -0.96 4.81
CA CYS A 123 -9.61 -0.67 4.09
C CYS A 123 -10.54 0.24 4.90
N GLY A 124 -10.60 0.02 6.21
CA GLY A 124 -11.51 0.72 7.12
C GLY A 124 -11.31 2.22 7.17
N VAL A 125 -10.08 2.71 6.90
CA VAL A 125 -9.76 4.14 6.87
C VAL A 125 -10.57 4.90 5.81
N CYS A 126 -10.92 4.24 4.70
CA CYS A 126 -11.76 4.77 3.63
C CYS A 126 -13.19 4.22 3.69
N HIS A 127 -13.35 2.91 3.78
CA HIS A 127 -14.65 2.25 3.69
C HIS A 127 -15.42 2.19 5.02
N GLY A 128 -14.79 2.55 6.15
CA GLY A 128 -15.36 2.38 7.48
C GLY A 128 -15.31 0.93 7.95
N THR A 129 -15.44 0.72 9.25
CA THR A 129 -15.41 -0.64 9.84
C THR A 129 -16.61 -1.48 9.47
N THR A 130 -17.72 -0.85 9.15
CA THR A 130 -18.98 -1.47 8.73
C THR A 130 -19.14 -1.52 7.20
N GLY A 131 -18.19 -0.94 6.45
CA GLY A 131 -18.26 -0.87 4.99
C GLY A 131 -19.21 0.22 4.45
N ASN A 132 -19.67 1.13 5.30
CA ASN A 132 -20.68 2.13 4.95
C ASN A 132 -20.11 3.44 4.38
N ALA A 133 -18.81 3.44 4.05
CA ALA A 133 -18.06 4.60 3.56
C ALA A 133 -18.02 5.77 4.57
N ASP A 134 -17.93 5.45 5.84
CA ASP A 134 -17.83 6.38 6.97
C ASP A 134 -16.41 6.44 7.57
N GLY A 135 -15.42 5.95 6.85
CA GLY A 135 -14.02 6.02 7.24
C GLY A 135 -13.51 7.47 7.33
N SER A 136 -12.43 7.68 8.08
CA SER A 136 -11.89 9.01 8.41
C SER A 136 -11.53 9.87 7.19
N VAL A 137 -11.15 9.25 6.07
CA VAL A 137 -10.82 9.94 4.80
C VAL A 137 -11.81 9.66 3.68
N SER A 138 -12.94 9.03 3.98
CA SER A 138 -13.93 8.60 3.00
C SER A 138 -14.42 9.75 2.11
N ARG A 139 -14.75 10.90 2.71
CA ARG A 139 -15.24 12.08 1.97
C ARG A 139 -14.19 12.65 1.03
N GLN A 140 -12.93 12.73 1.47
CA GLN A 140 -11.84 13.29 0.70
C GLN A 140 -11.47 12.40 -0.51
N MET A 141 -11.58 11.08 -0.32
CA MET A 141 -11.22 10.10 -1.33
C MET A 141 -12.41 9.67 -2.21
N GLY A 142 -13.63 10.08 -1.86
CA GLY A 142 -14.82 9.64 -2.57
C GLY A 142 -15.03 8.12 -2.49
N ALA A 143 -14.69 7.49 -1.36
CA ALA A 143 -14.82 6.05 -1.20
C ALA A 143 -16.29 5.63 -1.22
N PRO A 144 -16.68 4.67 -2.08
CA PRO A 144 -18.06 4.19 -2.13
C PRO A 144 -18.36 3.24 -0.97
N SER A 145 -19.63 3.17 -0.57
CA SER A 145 -20.10 2.14 0.36
C SER A 145 -20.00 0.75 -0.27
N LEU A 146 -19.48 -0.21 0.49
CA LEU A 146 -19.42 -1.62 0.10
C LEU A 146 -20.77 -2.32 0.21
N LEU A 147 -21.78 -1.66 0.78
CA LEU A 147 -23.12 -2.20 1.02
C LEU A 147 -24.11 -1.88 -0.12
N THR A 148 -23.67 -1.17 -1.16
CA THR A 148 -24.51 -0.87 -2.31
C THR A 148 -24.86 -2.13 -3.11
N PRO A 149 -26.01 -2.17 -3.81
CA PRO A 149 -26.38 -3.28 -4.66
C PRO A 149 -25.30 -3.64 -5.68
N ARG A 150 -24.66 -2.62 -6.26
CA ARG A 150 -23.56 -2.76 -7.20
C ARG A 150 -22.33 -3.45 -6.58
N ALA A 151 -21.90 -3.01 -5.39
CA ALA A 151 -20.75 -3.60 -4.71
C ALA A 151 -21.02 -5.06 -4.33
N ARG A 152 -22.24 -5.38 -3.95
CA ARG A 152 -22.69 -6.75 -3.64
C ARG A 152 -22.73 -7.66 -4.87
N ALA A 153 -22.99 -7.10 -6.04
CA ALA A 153 -23.07 -7.85 -7.31
C ALA A 153 -21.67 -8.24 -7.84
N TYR A 154 -20.60 -7.64 -7.36
CA TYR A 154 -19.24 -8.04 -7.77
C TYR A 154 -18.94 -9.48 -7.38
N SER A 155 -18.25 -10.23 -8.26
CA SER A 155 -17.72 -11.55 -7.91
C SER A 155 -16.58 -11.42 -6.89
N ASP A 156 -16.28 -12.51 -6.16
CA ASP A 156 -15.17 -12.52 -5.20
C ASP A 156 -13.84 -12.21 -5.88
N GLY A 157 -13.61 -12.81 -7.05
CA GLY A 157 -12.40 -12.57 -7.82
C GLY A 157 -12.30 -11.16 -8.36
N TYR A 158 -13.44 -10.50 -8.64
CA TYR A 158 -13.46 -9.11 -9.04
C TYR A 158 -13.06 -8.19 -7.85
N VAL A 159 -13.61 -8.43 -6.65
CA VAL A 159 -13.21 -7.71 -5.42
C VAL A 159 -11.73 -7.94 -5.13
N TYR A 160 -11.27 -9.20 -5.26
CA TYR A 160 -9.86 -9.53 -5.12
C TYR A 160 -8.97 -8.74 -6.10
N SER A 161 -9.37 -8.63 -7.35
CA SER A 161 -8.64 -7.89 -8.37
C SER A 161 -8.60 -6.39 -8.08
N ILE A 162 -9.68 -5.81 -7.53
CA ILE A 162 -9.69 -4.43 -7.04
C ILE A 162 -8.64 -4.25 -5.93
N ILE A 163 -8.57 -5.16 -4.99
CA ILE A 163 -7.58 -5.09 -3.90
C ILE A 163 -6.17 -5.21 -4.47
N ARG A 164 -5.94 -6.13 -5.38
CA ARG A 164 -4.61 -6.40 -5.93
C ARG A 164 -4.08 -5.26 -6.81
N TYR A 165 -4.89 -4.78 -7.73
CA TYR A 165 -4.46 -3.85 -8.79
C TYR A 165 -4.98 -2.42 -8.62
N GLY A 166 -5.94 -2.20 -7.71
CA GLY A 166 -6.62 -0.91 -7.58
C GLY A 166 -7.72 -0.72 -8.61
N ARG A 167 -8.50 0.33 -8.43
CA ARG A 167 -9.53 0.75 -9.38
C ARG A 167 -9.93 2.21 -9.20
N GLY A 168 -9.84 3.01 -10.27
CA GLY A 168 -10.15 4.44 -10.20
C GLY A 168 -9.29 5.15 -9.17
N VAL A 169 -9.90 5.78 -8.17
CA VAL A 169 -9.19 6.46 -7.08
C VAL A 169 -8.67 5.50 -6.01
N MET A 170 -9.17 4.26 -5.97
CA MET A 170 -8.68 3.26 -5.02
C MET A 170 -7.30 2.76 -5.46
N PRO A 171 -6.24 2.99 -4.66
CA PRO A 171 -4.91 2.52 -4.98
C PRO A 171 -4.82 0.99 -4.89
N ARG A 172 -3.79 0.44 -5.51
CA ARG A 172 -3.48 -0.98 -5.37
C ARG A 172 -2.97 -1.30 -3.96
N TYR A 173 -3.39 -2.44 -3.46
CA TYR A 173 -2.93 -2.96 -2.17
C TYR A 173 -2.16 -4.28 -2.30
N GLY A 174 -1.94 -4.78 -3.52
CA GLY A 174 -1.19 -6.00 -3.76
C GLY A 174 0.27 -5.94 -3.30
N ASP A 175 0.84 -4.75 -3.20
CA ASP A 175 2.19 -4.48 -2.68
C ASP A 175 2.25 -4.31 -1.16
N LYS A 176 1.13 -4.10 -0.50
CA LYS A 176 1.02 -3.95 0.97
C LYS A 176 0.56 -5.24 1.63
N VAL A 177 -0.43 -5.89 1.03
CA VAL A 177 -0.92 -7.22 1.42
C VAL A 177 -0.36 -8.21 0.40
N VAL A 178 0.88 -8.63 0.60
CA VAL A 178 1.65 -9.40 -0.39
C VAL A 178 1.15 -10.83 -0.52
N VAL A 179 0.68 -11.43 0.57
CA VAL A 179 0.24 -12.83 0.59
C VAL A 179 -1.14 -12.98 -0.05
N PRO A 180 -1.31 -13.83 -1.10
CA PRO A 180 -2.60 -14.03 -1.75
C PRO A 180 -3.72 -14.49 -0.80
N ALA A 181 -3.41 -15.38 0.13
CA ALA A 181 -4.37 -15.88 1.11
C ALA A 181 -4.93 -14.75 2.02
N GLU A 182 -4.09 -13.78 2.39
CA GLU A 182 -4.52 -12.62 3.17
C GLU A 182 -5.47 -11.72 2.39
N ARG A 183 -5.21 -11.50 1.09
CA ARG A 183 -6.15 -10.76 0.22
C ARG A 183 -7.50 -11.47 0.12
N TRP A 184 -7.50 -12.80 0.00
CA TRP A 184 -8.72 -13.59 0.01
C TRP A 184 -9.44 -13.55 1.37
N ALA A 185 -8.71 -13.45 2.47
CA ALA A 185 -9.27 -13.26 3.80
C ALA A 185 -9.99 -11.89 3.90
N ILE A 186 -9.41 -10.83 3.32
CA ILE A 186 -10.09 -9.52 3.22
C ILE A 186 -11.38 -9.63 2.40
N VAL A 187 -11.36 -10.32 1.25
CA VAL A 187 -12.58 -10.54 0.45
C VAL A 187 -13.66 -11.23 1.27
N SER A 188 -13.28 -12.26 2.02
CA SER A 188 -14.22 -12.98 2.91
C SER A 188 -14.80 -12.08 3.98
N HIS A 189 -13.98 -11.20 4.57
CA HIS A 189 -14.44 -10.23 5.57
C HIS A 189 -15.41 -9.20 4.94
N VAL A 190 -15.14 -8.73 3.72
CA VAL A 190 -16.07 -7.85 2.98
C VAL A 190 -17.42 -8.54 2.79
N ARG A 191 -17.44 -9.83 2.42
CA ARG A 191 -18.69 -10.59 2.29
C ARG A 191 -19.44 -10.71 3.62
N LYS A 192 -18.73 -10.90 4.72
CA LYS A 192 -19.31 -10.92 6.05
C LYS A 192 -19.97 -9.59 6.41
N ILE A 193 -19.30 -8.47 6.15
CA ILE A 193 -19.85 -7.13 6.33
C ILE A 193 -21.11 -6.94 5.46
N GLN A 194 -21.06 -7.33 4.19
CA GLN A 194 -22.17 -7.24 3.27
C GLN A 194 -23.39 -8.07 3.71
N ALA A 195 -23.17 -9.22 4.31
CA ALA A 195 -24.27 -10.06 4.83
C ALA A 195 -24.92 -9.49 6.08
N GLN A 196 -24.18 -8.78 6.90
CA GLN A 196 -24.66 -8.23 8.18
C GLN A 196 -25.22 -6.82 8.05
N GLY A 197 -24.70 -6.04 7.11
CA GLY A 197 -25.10 -4.64 6.93
C GLY A 197 -26.40 -4.47 6.14
N PRO A 198 -27.14 -3.37 6.38
CA PRO A 198 -28.29 -3.00 5.54
C PRO A 198 -27.82 -2.71 4.13
N VAL A 199 -28.73 -2.84 3.16
CA VAL A 199 -28.44 -2.42 1.77
C VAL A 199 -28.46 -0.90 1.74
N SER A 200 -27.31 -0.29 1.46
CA SER A 200 -27.23 1.17 1.30
C SER A 200 -27.89 1.59 -0.02
N PRO A 201 -28.65 2.69 -0.04
CA PRO A 201 -29.09 3.29 -1.27
C PRO A 201 -27.84 3.67 -2.09
N GLY A 202 -27.72 3.14 -3.27
CA GLY A 202 -26.56 3.36 -4.14
C GLY A 202 -26.91 3.03 -5.58
N ASP A 203 -25.99 3.42 -6.45
CA ASP A 203 -26.13 3.23 -7.89
C ASP A 203 -26.29 1.73 -8.23
N ALA A 204 -27.46 1.37 -8.74
CA ALA A 204 -27.77 0.07 -9.30
C ALA A 204 -27.28 -0.08 -10.75
N SER A 205 -26.56 0.91 -11.27
CA SER A 205 -26.04 0.91 -12.63
C SER A 205 -25.22 -0.35 -12.92
N PRO A 206 -25.21 -0.82 -14.17
CA PRO A 206 -24.41 -1.97 -14.58
C PRO A 206 -22.95 -1.80 -14.18
N ILE A 207 -22.28 -2.90 -13.82
CA ILE A 207 -20.86 -2.91 -13.51
C ILE A 207 -20.12 -2.24 -14.66
N PRO A 208 -19.44 -1.09 -14.45
CA PRO A 208 -18.70 -0.48 -15.55
C PRO A 208 -17.62 -1.45 -16.01
N PRO A 209 -17.27 -1.42 -17.28
CA PRO A 209 -16.05 -2.06 -17.75
C PRO A 209 -14.90 -1.62 -16.84
N GLY A 210 -13.92 -2.47 -16.66
CA GLY A 210 -12.73 -2.17 -15.85
C GLY A 210 -12.09 -0.83 -16.25
N PRO A 211 -11.08 -0.35 -15.55
CA PRO A 211 -10.48 0.95 -15.82
C PRO A 211 -10.10 1.04 -17.28
N SER A 212 -10.76 1.93 -18.03
CA SER A 212 -10.32 2.29 -19.38
C SER A 212 -8.92 2.84 -19.27
N ALA A 213 -8.02 2.39 -20.12
CA ALA A 213 -6.66 2.89 -20.24
C ALA A 213 -6.68 4.33 -20.81
N THR A 214 -7.29 5.27 -20.08
CA THR A 214 -7.15 6.69 -20.36
C THR A 214 -6.01 7.24 -19.52
N GLY A 215 -4.81 7.17 -20.11
CA GLY A 215 -3.81 8.19 -19.96
C GLY A 215 -3.25 8.45 -18.55
N SER A 216 -2.40 7.58 -18.08
CA SER A 216 -1.26 8.01 -17.28
C SER A 216 0.02 7.79 -18.12
N THR A 217 0.18 8.57 -19.15
CA THR A 217 1.48 8.90 -19.72
C THR A 217 2.20 9.81 -18.73
N GLY A 218 2.63 9.23 -17.62
CA GLY A 218 3.68 9.81 -16.80
C GLY A 218 4.95 9.74 -17.63
N ALA A 219 5.29 10.86 -18.28
CA ALA A 219 6.55 11.05 -18.93
C ALA A 219 7.66 10.73 -17.92
N VAL A 220 8.34 9.60 -18.14
CA VAL A 220 9.64 9.35 -17.54
C VAL A 220 10.59 10.31 -18.24
N ALA A 221 10.84 11.47 -17.63
CA ALA A 221 11.97 12.31 -18.00
C ALA A 221 13.24 11.51 -17.76
N ARG A 222 14.08 11.45 -18.79
CA ARG A 222 15.42 10.87 -18.80
C ARG A 222 16.35 11.59 -17.85
#